data_27d4d0502ce203c2c0cf98b1024f4e3d
#
_entry.id   27d4d0502ce203c2c0cf98b1024f4e3d
#
_cell.length_a   1.000
_cell.length_b   1.000
_cell.length_c   1.000
_cell.angle_alpha   90.00
_cell.angle_beta   90.00
_cell.angle_gamma   90.00
#
_symmetry.space_group_name_H-M   'P 1'
#
loop_
_entity.id
_entity.type
_entity.pdbx_description
1 polymer ?
#
loop_
_entity_poly.entity_id
_entity_poly.type
_entity_poly.pdbx_seq_one_letter_code
_entity_poly.pdbx_strand_id
1 'polypeptide(L)'
;MSTEFDVVVIGAGPAGYHAAIRAAQLGLKVACIDAALGKDGKPALGGTCLRVGCIPSKALLDSSRQYWNLQHLFGEHGISAKDAKIDVATMVGRKDKIVKQFTGGIAALFKANKITPFYGFGQLQPGKRVKVKQHDGTETELTGKHIVIAAGSDSIELPFAKFDGKHIVDNVGALDFNAVPKRLGVIGAGVIGLELGSVWKRLGAEVTIIEALPDFLAAADAEVARTALKEFKKQGLDIKLGAKLSKAEIKNGEVHLTYNDGKADQYLVVDKLLVAVGRKAASKGLLADGTGVKINERGQIEVDDHCRTGVDGIWAVGDCVRGPMLAHKGFEEGIAVAELIAGLPGHVNLDTVPWVIYTEPEIAWVGKTEQQLKAEDIPFKTGSFPFAAVGRAVAMGEPAGFVKVIAHAETDRILGMHLVGVGVSELVHEGVLAMEFHGSAEDLARICHAHPTLSEAIHDAAMAVDKRAIHKAN
;
A
#
# COMPACT_ATOMS: atom_id res chain seq x y z
N MET A 1 -7.37 29.95 21.15
CA MET A 1 -6.57 29.68 19.93
C MET A 1 -7.24 30.37 18.75
N SER A 2 -6.52 30.73 17.70
CA SER A 2 -7.15 31.28 16.48
C SER A 2 -8.02 30.19 15.84
N THR A 3 -9.21 30.56 15.38
CA THR A 3 -10.14 29.68 14.64
C THR A 3 -10.14 29.96 13.14
N GLU A 4 -9.33 30.94 12.68
CA GLU A 4 -9.19 31.31 11.27
C GLU A 4 -7.82 30.91 10.71
N PHE A 5 -7.84 30.24 9.56
CA PHE A 5 -6.66 29.70 8.88
C PHE A 5 -6.73 29.96 7.37
N ASP A 6 -5.58 29.94 6.70
CA ASP A 6 -5.55 29.92 5.24
C ASP A 6 -5.96 28.54 4.73
N VAL A 7 -5.48 27.48 5.40
CA VAL A 7 -5.80 26.09 5.04
C VAL A 7 -6.19 25.29 6.29
N VAL A 8 -7.32 24.57 6.21
CA VAL A 8 -7.73 23.58 7.20
C VAL A 8 -7.70 22.20 6.54
N VAL A 9 -6.90 21.29 7.09
CA VAL A 9 -6.77 19.91 6.59
C VAL A 9 -7.52 18.96 7.50
N ILE A 10 -8.41 18.13 6.95
CA ILE A 10 -9.18 17.11 7.67
C ILE A 10 -8.54 15.75 7.43
N GLY A 11 -7.84 15.22 8.42
CA GLY A 11 -7.05 13.98 8.39
C GLY A 11 -5.55 14.26 8.32
N ALA A 12 -4.77 13.67 9.23
CA ALA A 12 -3.31 13.72 9.25
C ALA A 12 -2.67 12.40 8.80
N GLY A 13 -3.35 11.67 7.89
CA GLY A 13 -2.76 10.56 7.16
C GLY A 13 -1.75 11.04 6.11
N PRO A 14 -1.18 10.11 5.32
CA PRO A 14 -0.17 10.42 4.30
C PRO A 14 -0.48 11.65 3.45
N ALA A 15 -1.64 11.72 2.84
CA ALA A 15 -2.04 12.86 2.02
C ALA A 15 -2.18 14.16 2.83
N GLY A 16 -2.80 14.07 4.02
CA GLY A 16 -3.11 15.26 4.82
C GLY A 16 -1.89 15.90 5.46
N TYR A 17 -0.95 15.11 6.04
CA TYR A 17 0.23 15.73 6.64
C TYR A 17 1.20 16.31 5.58
N HIS A 18 1.26 15.72 4.37
CA HIS A 18 2.02 16.33 3.27
C HIS A 18 1.40 17.65 2.81
N ALA A 19 0.08 17.68 2.61
CA ALA A 19 -0.62 18.91 2.29
C ALA A 19 -0.40 20.00 3.35
N ALA A 20 -0.55 19.63 4.65
CA ALA A 20 -0.38 20.56 5.75
C ALA A 20 1.04 21.13 5.87
N ILE A 21 2.05 20.25 5.77
CA ILE A 21 3.46 20.66 5.85
C ILE A 21 3.83 21.54 4.64
N ARG A 22 3.46 21.11 3.42
CA ARG A 22 3.79 21.88 2.21
C ARG A 22 3.12 23.23 2.19
N ALA A 23 1.83 23.32 2.55
CA ALA A 23 1.13 24.60 2.67
C ALA A 23 1.80 25.54 3.70
N ALA A 24 2.23 25.02 4.84
CA ALA A 24 2.96 25.79 5.85
C ALA A 24 4.32 26.26 5.37
N GLN A 25 5.07 25.44 4.63
CA GLN A 25 6.34 25.80 3.99
C GLN A 25 6.18 26.93 2.96
N LEU A 26 5.01 27.03 2.33
CA LEU A 26 4.65 28.08 1.40
C LEU A 26 4.12 29.35 2.10
N GLY A 27 4.22 29.42 3.43
CA GLY A 27 3.89 30.59 4.23
C GLY A 27 2.42 30.69 4.64
N LEU A 28 1.61 29.68 4.36
CA LEU A 28 0.19 29.66 4.73
C LEU A 28 0.00 29.29 6.21
N LYS A 29 -1.01 29.84 6.85
CA LYS A 29 -1.42 29.50 8.22
C LYS A 29 -2.31 28.26 8.19
N VAL A 30 -1.82 27.14 8.76
CA VAL A 30 -2.43 25.82 8.62
C VAL A 30 -2.94 25.26 9.93
N ALA A 31 -4.17 24.72 9.92
CA ALA A 31 -4.69 23.79 10.92
C ALA A 31 -4.79 22.38 10.32
N CYS A 32 -4.51 21.35 11.13
CA CYS A 32 -4.70 19.97 10.73
C CYS A 32 -5.47 19.22 11.83
N ILE A 33 -6.52 18.50 11.42
CA ILE A 33 -7.44 17.79 12.33
C ILE A 33 -7.24 16.29 12.16
N ASP A 34 -7.09 15.55 13.25
CA ASP A 34 -7.05 14.08 13.20
C ASP A 34 -7.69 13.46 14.45
N ALA A 35 -8.52 12.42 14.24
CA ALA A 35 -9.22 11.74 15.31
C ALA A 35 -8.46 10.53 15.86
N ALA A 36 -7.30 10.21 15.31
CA ALA A 36 -6.64 8.96 15.61
C ALA A 36 -5.93 8.96 16.97
N LEU A 37 -6.10 7.87 17.72
CA LEU A 37 -5.42 7.61 18.99
C LEU A 37 -4.40 6.47 18.83
N GLY A 38 -3.30 6.58 19.55
CA GLY A 38 -2.36 5.49 19.74
C GLY A 38 -2.86 4.44 20.72
N LYS A 39 -2.11 3.36 20.92
CA LYS A 39 -2.42 2.32 21.91
C LYS A 39 -2.43 2.83 23.35
N ASP A 40 -1.72 3.92 23.62
CA ASP A 40 -1.69 4.60 24.92
C ASP A 40 -2.84 5.60 25.13
N GLY A 41 -3.81 5.64 24.21
CA GLY A 41 -4.95 6.55 24.25
C GLY A 41 -4.62 8.01 23.90
N LYS A 42 -3.37 8.31 23.53
CA LYS A 42 -2.95 9.66 23.14
C LYS A 42 -3.10 9.88 21.64
N PRO A 43 -3.26 11.14 21.19
CA PRO A 43 -3.29 11.47 19.78
C PRO A 43 -2.05 10.93 19.04
N ALA A 44 -2.26 10.34 17.86
CA ALA A 44 -1.21 9.73 17.07
C ALA A 44 -1.40 10.06 15.58
N LEU A 45 -0.66 11.05 15.10
CA LEU A 45 -0.69 11.51 13.71
C LEU A 45 -0.04 10.49 12.77
N GLY A 46 -0.36 10.55 11.46
CA GLY A 46 0.26 9.72 10.43
C GLY A 46 -0.70 8.74 9.73
N GLY A 47 -1.96 8.70 10.16
CA GLY A 47 -3.03 7.94 9.53
C GLY A 47 -2.81 6.43 9.51
N THR A 48 -3.54 5.73 8.66
CA THR A 48 -3.50 4.26 8.54
C THR A 48 -2.09 3.75 8.22
N CYS A 49 -1.40 4.32 7.23
CA CYS A 49 -0.10 3.82 6.77
C CYS A 49 0.95 3.78 7.87
N LEU A 50 1.15 4.88 8.63
CA LEU A 50 2.17 4.95 9.66
C LEU A 50 1.81 4.16 10.92
N ARG A 51 0.53 4.11 11.27
CA ARG A 51 0.08 3.59 12.56
C ARG A 51 -0.32 2.12 12.52
N VAL A 52 -1.10 1.74 11.51
CA VAL A 52 -1.79 0.43 11.43
C VAL A 52 -1.76 -0.16 10.01
N GLY A 53 -0.82 0.23 9.18
CA GLY A 53 -0.72 -0.19 7.77
C GLY A 53 0.71 -0.46 7.34
N CYS A 54 1.23 0.36 6.42
CA CYS A 54 2.50 0.14 5.73
C CYS A 54 3.69 -0.04 6.68
N ILE A 55 3.90 0.89 7.60
CA ILE A 55 5.09 0.87 8.47
C ILE A 55 5.09 -0.33 9.42
N PRO A 56 4.02 -0.61 10.19
CA PRO A 56 4.01 -1.79 11.05
C PRO A 56 4.06 -3.11 10.27
N SER A 57 3.45 -3.19 9.10
CA SER A 57 3.51 -4.39 8.26
C SER A 57 4.94 -4.66 7.79
N LYS A 58 5.67 -3.65 7.30
CA LYS A 58 7.07 -3.79 6.88
C LYS A 58 7.99 -4.15 8.05
N ALA A 59 7.73 -3.61 9.25
CA ALA A 59 8.48 -4.00 10.45
C ALA A 59 8.30 -5.48 10.81
N LEU A 60 7.09 -6.04 10.64
CA LEU A 60 6.83 -7.46 10.86
C LEU A 60 7.38 -8.34 9.72
N LEU A 61 7.25 -7.90 8.48
CA LEU A 61 7.83 -8.58 7.31
C LEU A 61 9.33 -8.74 7.47
N ASP A 62 10.04 -7.67 7.83
CA ASP A 62 11.48 -7.72 8.09
C ASP A 62 11.83 -8.70 9.22
N SER A 63 11.19 -8.59 10.38
CA SER A 63 11.45 -9.49 11.50
C SER A 63 11.17 -10.96 11.16
N SER A 64 10.07 -11.26 10.47
CA SER A 64 9.73 -12.62 10.06
C SER A 64 10.68 -13.15 8.99
N ARG A 65 11.21 -12.28 8.10
CA ARG A 65 12.23 -12.62 7.11
C ARG A 65 13.54 -13.03 7.80
N GLN A 66 14.01 -12.25 8.78
CA GLN A 66 15.24 -12.61 9.54
C GLN A 66 15.12 -13.98 10.20
N TYR A 67 13.96 -14.26 10.79
CA TYR A 67 13.71 -15.57 11.42
C TYR A 67 13.69 -16.71 10.39
N TRP A 68 13.02 -16.50 9.25
CA TRP A 68 12.98 -17.45 8.15
C TRP A 68 14.38 -17.72 7.58
N ASN A 69 15.16 -16.68 7.31
CA ASN A 69 16.52 -16.79 6.76
C ASN A 69 17.43 -17.56 7.71
N LEU A 70 17.30 -17.34 9.02
CA LEU A 70 18.07 -18.07 10.04
C LEU A 70 17.80 -19.59 9.99
N GLN A 71 16.57 -19.99 9.66
CA GLN A 71 16.18 -21.40 9.62
C GLN A 71 16.46 -22.09 8.27
N HIS A 72 16.46 -21.34 7.16
CA HIS A 72 16.44 -21.93 5.82
C HIS A 72 17.63 -21.53 4.94
N LEU A 73 18.22 -20.34 5.12
CA LEU A 73 19.26 -19.82 4.22
C LEU A 73 20.65 -19.74 4.90
N PHE A 74 20.72 -19.43 6.18
CA PHE A 74 22.00 -19.17 6.83
C PHE A 74 22.93 -20.39 6.85
N GLY A 75 22.39 -21.60 6.74
CA GLY A 75 23.18 -22.82 6.59
C GLY A 75 24.11 -22.80 5.37
N GLU A 76 23.67 -22.24 4.27
CA GLU A 76 24.44 -22.07 3.03
C GLU A 76 25.63 -21.09 3.23
N HIS A 77 25.49 -20.13 4.15
CA HIS A 77 26.55 -19.20 4.55
C HIS A 77 27.50 -19.77 5.61
N GLY A 78 27.33 -21.04 6.01
CA GLY A 78 28.11 -21.65 7.09
C GLY A 78 27.69 -21.18 8.49
N ILE A 79 26.54 -20.50 8.62
CA ILE A 79 26.01 -20.03 9.90
C ILE A 79 25.01 -21.05 10.44
N SER A 80 25.23 -21.54 11.64
CA SER A 80 24.32 -22.47 12.33
C SER A 80 23.79 -21.84 13.61
N ALA A 81 22.47 -21.96 13.82
CA ALA A 81 21.83 -21.58 15.07
C ALA A 81 20.96 -22.75 15.53
N LYS A 82 21.31 -23.36 16.67
CA LYS A 82 20.50 -24.41 17.28
C LYS A 82 19.36 -23.77 18.08
N ASP A 83 18.17 -24.38 17.99
CA ASP A 83 16.99 -24.01 18.82
C ASP A 83 16.57 -22.54 18.69
N ALA A 84 16.74 -21.95 17.50
CA ALA A 84 16.29 -20.58 17.24
C ALA A 84 14.77 -20.46 17.48
N LYS A 85 14.38 -19.50 18.31
CA LYS A 85 12.98 -19.22 18.63
C LYS A 85 12.66 -17.76 18.35
N ILE A 86 11.41 -17.51 17.93
CA ILE A 86 10.89 -16.15 17.82
C ILE A 86 10.11 -15.79 19.10
N ASP A 87 10.41 -14.65 19.68
CA ASP A 87 9.58 -14.03 20.72
C ASP A 87 8.64 -13.01 20.05
N VAL A 88 7.38 -13.40 19.89
CA VAL A 88 6.34 -12.57 19.24
C VAL A 88 6.12 -11.27 19.99
N ALA A 89 6.18 -11.28 21.33
CA ALA A 89 6.01 -10.06 22.14
C ALA A 89 7.11 -9.04 21.87
N THR A 90 8.36 -9.48 21.77
CA THR A 90 9.50 -8.64 21.39
C THR A 90 9.37 -8.12 19.96
N MET A 91 8.95 -8.97 19.01
CA MET A 91 8.72 -8.57 17.61
C MET A 91 7.64 -7.50 17.49
N VAL A 92 6.51 -7.69 18.16
CA VAL A 92 5.41 -6.71 18.19
C VAL A 92 5.84 -5.42 18.90
N GLY A 93 6.57 -5.54 20.00
CA GLY A 93 7.14 -4.39 20.72
C GLY A 93 8.12 -3.57 19.86
N ARG A 94 8.97 -4.22 19.04
CA ARG A 94 9.83 -3.54 18.04
C ARG A 94 8.96 -2.74 17.04
N LYS A 95 7.93 -3.36 16.48
CA LYS A 95 6.98 -2.70 15.58
C LYS A 95 6.33 -1.48 16.24
N ASP A 96 5.85 -1.60 17.48
CA ASP A 96 5.20 -0.50 18.20
C ASP A 96 6.17 0.65 18.49
N LYS A 97 7.43 0.35 18.79
CA LYS A 97 8.49 1.37 18.94
C LYS A 97 8.73 2.14 17.64
N ILE A 98 8.76 1.46 16.51
CA ILE A 98 8.90 2.09 15.17
C ILE A 98 7.71 3.00 14.88
N VAL A 99 6.47 2.51 15.09
CA VAL A 99 5.25 3.30 14.93
C VAL A 99 5.29 4.56 15.77
N LYS A 100 5.65 4.45 17.06
CA LYS A 100 5.77 5.58 17.98
C LYS A 100 6.82 6.60 17.53
N GLN A 101 7.94 6.15 16.97
CA GLN A 101 8.96 7.03 16.41
C GLN A 101 8.40 7.85 15.24
N PHE A 102 7.71 7.22 14.29
CA PHE A 102 7.15 7.91 13.12
C PHE A 102 6.02 8.86 13.49
N THR A 103 5.08 8.45 14.35
CA THR A 103 3.97 9.33 14.79
C THR A 103 4.50 10.52 15.58
N GLY A 104 5.52 10.33 16.42
CA GLY A 104 6.22 11.41 17.11
C GLY A 104 6.97 12.35 16.14
N GLY A 105 7.55 11.78 15.06
CA GLY A 105 8.19 12.54 13.99
C GLY A 105 7.21 13.49 13.29
N ILE A 106 6.00 13.04 12.95
CA ILE A 106 4.98 13.92 12.36
C ILE A 106 4.59 15.05 13.32
N ALA A 107 4.41 14.76 14.60
CA ALA A 107 4.11 15.80 15.60
C ALA A 107 5.25 16.84 15.71
N ALA A 108 6.51 16.41 15.65
CA ALA A 108 7.67 17.29 15.63
C ALA A 108 7.71 18.18 14.36
N LEU A 109 7.41 17.59 13.18
CA LEU A 109 7.30 18.31 11.92
C LEU A 109 6.19 19.37 11.95
N PHE A 110 5.02 19.04 12.52
CA PHE A 110 3.94 20.01 12.68
C PHE A 110 4.38 21.19 13.56
N LYS A 111 5.05 20.91 14.69
CA LYS A 111 5.61 21.96 15.55
C LYS A 111 6.63 22.82 14.82
N ALA A 112 7.57 22.23 14.09
CA ALA A 112 8.61 22.94 13.34
C ALA A 112 8.04 23.84 12.26
N ASN A 113 6.96 23.41 11.59
CA ASN A 113 6.26 24.17 10.55
C ASN A 113 5.11 25.05 11.10
N LYS A 114 4.95 25.17 12.42
CA LYS A 114 3.91 25.99 13.08
C LYS A 114 2.48 25.61 12.69
N ILE A 115 2.25 24.36 12.33
CA ILE A 115 0.92 23.82 12.05
C ILE A 115 0.17 23.64 13.38
N THR A 116 -1.08 24.11 13.46
CA THR A 116 -1.92 23.96 14.65
C THR A 116 -2.69 22.61 14.58
N PRO A 117 -2.35 21.59 15.40
CA PRO A 117 -3.09 20.34 15.42
C PRO A 117 -4.38 20.48 16.24
N PHE A 118 -5.44 19.83 15.77
CA PHE A 118 -6.69 19.62 16.49
C PHE A 118 -6.96 18.11 16.57
N TYR A 119 -7.19 17.60 17.78
CA TYR A 119 -7.33 16.16 18.01
C TYR A 119 -8.78 15.80 18.21
N GLY A 120 -9.42 15.30 17.16
CA GLY A 120 -10.82 14.95 17.15
C GLY A 120 -11.35 14.71 15.75
N PHE A 121 -12.65 14.50 15.65
CA PHE A 121 -13.34 14.26 14.39
C PHE A 121 -13.74 15.59 13.75
N GLY A 122 -13.24 15.85 12.54
CA GLY A 122 -13.59 17.04 11.75
C GLY A 122 -14.73 16.77 10.78
N GLN A 123 -15.77 17.60 10.83
CA GLN A 123 -16.88 17.57 9.88
C GLN A 123 -16.94 18.87 9.09
N LEU A 124 -16.89 18.78 7.77
CA LEU A 124 -17.07 19.92 6.88
C LEU A 124 -18.50 20.45 7.00
N GLN A 125 -18.62 21.77 7.19
CA GLN A 125 -19.87 22.53 7.23
C GLN A 125 -19.96 23.44 5.99
N PRO A 126 -21.16 23.94 5.62
CA PRO A 126 -21.29 24.97 4.60
C PRO A 126 -20.46 26.23 4.91
N GLY A 127 -19.94 26.88 3.87
CA GLY A 127 -19.20 28.14 4.02
C GLY A 127 -17.74 27.98 4.47
N LYS A 128 -17.09 26.87 4.10
CA LYS A 128 -15.66 26.59 4.39
C LYS A 128 -15.36 26.56 5.90
N ARG A 129 -16.29 26.06 6.68
CA ARG A 129 -16.17 25.85 8.11
C ARG A 129 -15.96 24.37 8.41
N VAL A 130 -15.24 24.07 9.47
CA VAL A 130 -15.04 22.70 9.95
C VAL A 130 -15.38 22.63 11.43
N LYS A 131 -16.39 21.86 11.76
CA LYS A 131 -16.73 21.53 13.14
C LYS A 131 -15.82 20.40 13.61
N VAL A 132 -15.07 20.65 14.68
CA VAL A 132 -14.18 19.65 15.28
C VAL A 132 -14.77 19.20 16.61
N LYS A 133 -15.10 17.92 16.71
CA LYS A 133 -15.50 17.29 17.98
C LYS A 133 -14.26 16.61 18.56
N GLN A 134 -13.70 17.19 19.62
CA GLN A 134 -12.51 16.69 20.29
C GLN A 134 -12.82 15.47 21.18
N HIS A 135 -11.77 14.72 21.55
CA HIS A 135 -11.93 13.50 22.37
C HIS A 135 -12.44 13.75 23.78
N ASP A 136 -12.23 14.95 24.32
CA ASP A 136 -12.78 15.38 25.63
C ASP A 136 -14.23 15.82 25.55
N GLY A 137 -14.87 15.75 24.37
CA GLY A 137 -16.23 16.15 24.10
C GLY A 137 -16.42 17.63 23.78
N THR A 138 -15.36 18.45 23.83
CA THR A 138 -15.44 19.87 23.44
C THR A 138 -15.60 19.97 21.91
N GLU A 139 -16.32 21.02 21.49
CA GLU A 139 -16.53 21.32 20.08
C GLU A 139 -15.87 22.66 19.74
N THR A 140 -15.20 22.72 18.63
CA THR A 140 -14.56 23.92 18.11
C THR A 140 -14.93 24.08 16.64
N GLU A 141 -15.29 25.28 16.20
CA GLU A 141 -15.47 25.57 14.79
C GLU A 141 -14.24 26.30 14.23
N LEU A 142 -13.70 25.79 13.12
CA LEU A 142 -12.59 26.39 12.40
C LEU A 142 -13.10 26.94 11.06
N THR A 143 -12.53 28.04 10.61
CA THR A 143 -12.78 28.62 9.29
C THR A 143 -11.49 28.60 8.48
N GLY A 144 -11.55 28.13 7.24
CA GLY A 144 -10.42 28.13 6.30
C GLY A 144 -10.77 28.90 5.02
N LYS A 145 -9.80 29.59 4.43
CA LYS A 145 -9.92 30.05 3.04
C LYS A 145 -10.01 28.86 2.08
N HIS A 146 -9.25 27.81 2.41
CA HIS A 146 -9.24 26.52 1.72
C HIS A 146 -9.41 25.38 2.72
N ILE A 147 -10.17 24.35 2.33
CA ILE A 147 -10.32 23.11 3.08
C ILE A 147 -9.76 21.96 2.24
N VAL A 148 -8.89 21.14 2.83
CA VAL A 148 -8.35 19.93 2.20
C VAL A 148 -8.87 18.71 2.95
N ILE A 149 -9.67 17.91 2.28
CA ILE A 149 -10.22 16.67 2.83
C ILE A 149 -9.27 15.52 2.52
N ALA A 150 -8.68 14.93 3.56
CA ALA A 150 -7.72 13.83 3.51
C ALA A 150 -8.16 12.68 4.45
N ALA A 151 -9.45 12.36 4.42
CA ALA A 151 -10.09 11.47 5.38
C ALA A 151 -9.63 9.99 5.30
N GLY A 152 -8.98 9.60 4.19
CA GLY A 152 -8.43 8.27 4.03
C GLY A 152 -9.47 7.19 3.73
N SER A 153 -9.24 5.99 4.24
CA SER A 153 -10.07 4.81 3.96
C SER A 153 -10.19 3.88 5.16
N ASP A 154 -11.25 3.07 5.16
CA ASP A 154 -11.55 2.03 6.16
C ASP A 154 -11.46 0.63 5.54
N SER A 155 -11.16 -0.39 6.35
CA SER A 155 -11.25 -1.80 5.94
C SER A 155 -12.69 -2.17 5.61
N ILE A 156 -12.87 -2.97 4.55
CA ILE A 156 -14.20 -3.50 4.21
C ILE A 156 -14.50 -4.69 5.11
N GLU A 157 -15.62 -4.61 5.82
CA GLU A 157 -16.17 -5.68 6.63
C GLU A 157 -17.19 -6.47 5.81
N LEU A 158 -17.12 -7.81 5.86
CA LEU A 158 -18.08 -8.66 5.18
C LEU A 158 -19.33 -8.89 6.05
N PRO A 159 -20.55 -8.90 5.49
CA PRO A 159 -21.78 -9.07 6.26
C PRO A 159 -21.82 -10.33 7.12
N PHE A 160 -21.17 -11.40 6.63
CA PHE A 160 -21.14 -12.74 7.25
C PHE A 160 -19.80 -13.05 7.97
N ALA A 161 -18.87 -12.07 8.05
CA ALA A 161 -17.60 -12.19 8.76
C ALA A 161 -17.29 -10.85 9.46
N LYS A 162 -18.09 -10.54 10.50
CA LYS A 162 -17.97 -9.30 11.27
C LYS A 162 -16.74 -9.33 12.17
N PHE A 163 -16.05 -8.19 12.25
CA PHE A 163 -14.89 -8.05 13.12
C PHE A 163 -15.31 -8.13 14.59
N ASP A 164 -14.74 -9.07 15.33
CA ASP A 164 -14.86 -9.16 16.79
C ASP A 164 -13.59 -8.65 17.49
N GLY A 165 -12.57 -8.28 16.72
CA GLY A 165 -11.28 -7.78 17.20
C GLY A 165 -10.39 -8.86 17.82
N LYS A 166 -10.84 -10.12 17.86
CA LYS A 166 -10.13 -11.23 18.51
C LYS A 166 -9.91 -12.43 17.59
N HIS A 167 -10.96 -12.95 16.97
CA HIS A 167 -10.92 -14.13 16.13
C HIS A 167 -11.05 -13.77 14.64
N ILE A 168 -11.96 -12.84 14.33
CA ILE A 168 -12.16 -12.27 13.00
C ILE A 168 -11.67 -10.83 13.04
N VAL A 169 -10.61 -10.54 12.31
CA VAL A 169 -9.89 -9.26 12.39
C VAL A 169 -9.64 -8.67 11.00
N ASP A 170 -9.39 -7.37 10.98
CA ASP A 170 -8.78 -6.69 9.83
C ASP A 170 -7.25 -6.66 9.94
N ASN A 171 -6.60 -5.82 9.13
CA ASN A 171 -5.16 -5.60 9.19
C ASN A 171 -4.68 -5.11 10.56
N VAL A 172 -5.49 -4.28 11.26
CA VAL A 172 -5.10 -3.74 12.57
C VAL A 172 -4.93 -4.87 13.58
N GLY A 173 -5.93 -5.76 13.67
CA GLY A 173 -5.88 -6.90 14.56
C GLY A 173 -4.79 -7.90 14.20
N ALA A 174 -4.57 -8.16 12.89
CA ALA A 174 -3.55 -9.09 12.44
C ALA A 174 -2.11 -8.59 12.65
N LEU A 175 -1.89 -7.27 12.72
CA LEU A 175 -0.61 -6.66 13.11
C LEU A 175 -0.29 -6.81 14.60
N ASP A 176 -1.27 -7.17 15.42
CA ASP A 176 -1.18 -7.18 16.88
C ASP A 176 -1.44 -8.56 17.52
N PHE A 177 -1.35 -9.64 16.76
CA PHE A 177 -1.41 -10.96 17.36
C PHE A 177 -0.29 -11.13 18.40
N ASN A 178 -0.65 -11.61 19.58
CA ASN A 178 0.26 -11.82 20.71
C ASN A 178 0.97 -13.17 20.69
N ALA A 179 0.56 -14.06 19.77
CA ALA A 179 1.16 -15.36 19.55
C ALA A 179 0.97 -15.76 18.09
N VAL A 180 1.79 -16.66 17.57
CA VAL A 180 1.60 -17.25 16.24
C VAL A 180 0.34 -18.12 16.27
N PRO A 181 -0.69 -17.83 15.46
CA PRO A 181 -1.85 -18.72 15.34
C PRO A 181 -1.40 -20.04 14.71
N LYS A 182 -1.92 -21.18 15.16
CA LYS A 182 -1.61 -22.45 14.50
C LYS A 182 -2.16 -22.47 13.08
N ARG A 183 -3.41 -22.01 12.91
CA ARG A 183 -4.11 -21.95 11.63
C ARG A 183 -4.65 -20.53 11.41
N LEU A 184 -4.22 -19.91 10.33
CA LEU A 184 -4.68 -18.58 9.92
C LEU A 184 -5.44 -18.68 8.59
N GLY A 185 -6.71 -18.30 8.61
CA GLY A 185 -7.47 -18.00 7.40
C GLY A 185 -7.26 -16.56 6.96
N VAL A 186 -7.14 -16.34 5.66
CA VAL A 186 -7.05 -15.00 5.07
C VAL A 186 -8.08 -14.90 3.94
N ILE A 187 -8.93 -13.89 3.97
CA ILE A 187 -9.86 -13.60 2.88
C ILE A 187 -9.32 -12.45 2.06
N GLY A 188 -9.02 -12.74 0.78
CA GLY A 188 -8.40 -11.81 -0.18
C GLY A 188 -6.91 -12.05 -0.36
N ALA A 189 -6.48 -12.35 -1.60
CA ALA A 189 -5.10 -12.51 -2.02
C ALA A 189 -4.50 -11.20 -2.57
N GLY A 190 -4.95 -10.05 -2.07
CA GLY A 190 -4.36 -8.74 -2.35
C GLY A 190 -3.15 -8.45 -1.47
N VAL A 191 -2.62 -7.21 -1.59
CA VAL A 191 -1.39 -6.75 -0.89
C VAL A 191 -1.40 -7.09 0.60
N ILE A 192 -2.46 -6.70 1.32
CA ILE A 192 -2.56 -6.89 2.79
C ILE A 192 -2.61 -8.37 3.15
N GLY A 193 -3.42 -9.16 2.42
CA GLY A 193 -3.58 -10.59 2.69
C GLY A 193 -2.29 -11.36 2.46
N LEU A 194 -1.57 -11.06 1.38
CA LEU A 194 -0.30 -11.69 1.04
C LEU A 194 0.82 -11.29 2.02
N GLU A 195 0.95 -10.00 2.35
CA GLU A 195 1.98 -9.52 3.27
C GLU A 195 1.79 -10.12 4.67
N LEU A 196 0.61 -9.98 5.27
CA LEU A 196 0.35 -10.48 6.62
C LEU A 196 0.26 -12.02 6.66
N GLY A 197 -0.28 -12.65 5.62
CA GLY A 197 -0.23 -14.10 5.46
C GLY A 197 1.21 -14.63 5.44
N SER A 198 2.11 -13.96 4.70
CA SER A 198 3.53 -14.30 4.64
C SER A 198 4.24 -14.11 5.99
N VAL A 199 3.94 -13.03 6.72
CA VAL A 199 4.50 -12.81 8.08
C VAL A 199 4.22 -14.01 8.97
N TRP A 200 2.95 -14.38 9.12
CA TRP A 200 2.56 -15.44 10.04
C TRP A 200 2.95 -16.83 9.54
N LYS A 201 2.98 -17.03 8.20
CA LYS A 201 3.51 -18.28 7.60
C LYS A 201 4.97 -18.50 7.96
N ARG A 202 5.83 -17.49 7.80
CA ARG A 202 7.26 -17.56 8.15
C ARG A 202 7.51 -17.85 9.62
N LEU A 203 6.56 -17.48 10.48
CA LEU A 203 6.62 -17.76 11.92
C LEU A 203 6.06 -19.14 12.30
N GLY A 204 5.55 -19.93 11.34
CA GLY A 204 5.11 -21.30 11.55
C GLY A 204 3.59 -21.53 11.52
N ALA A 205 2.78 -20.52 11.20
CA ALA A 205 1.33 -20.71 11.00
C ALA A 205 1.03 -21.56 9.76
N GLU A 206 -0.01 -22.38 9.81
CA GLU A 206 -0.67 -22.91 8.62
C GLU A 206 -1.58 -21.81 8.05
N VAL A 207 -1.27 -21.34 6.83
CA VAL A 207 -1.99 -20.21 6.23
C VAL A 207 -2.75 -20.65 5.00
N THR A 208 -4.07 -20.45 5.02
CA THR A 208 -4.96 -20.65 3.87
C THR A 208 -5.53 -19.30 3.44
N ILE A 209 -5.29 -18.91 2.19
CA ILE A 209 -5.80 -17.67 1.58
C ILE A 209 -6.93 -18.02 0.64
N ILE A 210 -8.10 -17.44 0.84
CA ILE A 210 -9.31 -17.63 0.01
C ILE A 210 -9.52 -16.37 -0.81
N GLU A 211 -9.43 -16.50 -2.14
CA GLU A 211 -9.58 -15.41 -3.11
C GLU A 211 -10.78 -15.69 -4.01
N ALA A 212 -11.71 -14.73 -4.08
CA ALA A 212 -12.93 -14.87 -4.84
C ALA A 212 -12.73 -14.78 -6.35
N LEU A 213 -11.68 -14.07 -6.79
CA LEU A 213 -11.34 -13.94 -8.20
C LEU A 213 -10.61 -15.19 -8.70
N PRO A 214 -10.83 -15.61 -9.96
CA PRO A 214 -10.12 -16.73 -10.55
C PRO A 214 -8.65 -16.41 -10.84
N ASP A 215 -8.35 -15.13 -11.11
CA ASP A 215 -7.02 -14.66 -11.45
C ASP A 215 -6.29 -14.13 -10.22
N PHE A 216 -5.09 -14.64 -9.98
CA PHE A 216 -4.24 -14.18 -8.90
C PHE A 216 -3.64 -12.81 -9.26
N LEU A 217 -3.78 -11.83 -8.34
CA LEU A 217 -3.27 -10.47 -8.52
C LEU A 217 -3.63 -9.87 -9.90
N ALA A 218 -4.91 -9.88 -10.25
CA ALA A 218 -5.42 -9.47 -11.57
C ALA A 218 -4.98 -8.04 -12.00
N ALA A 219 -4.55 -7.18 -11.06
CA ALA A 219 -4.02 -5.85 -11.34
C ALA A 219 -2.55 -5.86 -11.82
N ALA A 220 -1.82 -6.94 -11.58
CA ALA A 220 -0.43 -7.09 -12.00
C ALA A 220 -0.35 -7.73 -13.41
N ASP A 221 0.82 -7.61 -14.05
CA ASP A 221 1.09 -8.36 -15.27
C ASP A 221 0.95 -9.88 -15.04
N ALA A 222 0.32 -10.58 -15.96
CA ALA A 222 -0.01 -12.01 -15.80
C ALA A 222 1.22 -12.92 -15.60
N GLU A 223 2.37 -12.57 -16.18
CA GLU A 223 3.60 -13.32 -16.01
C GLU A 223 4.19 -13.12 -14.61
N VAL A 224 4.16 -11.88 -14.12
CA VAL A 224 4.55 -11.53 -12.74
C VAL A 224 3.65 -12.25 -11.75
N ALA A 225 2.33 -12.20 -11.93
CA ALA A 225 1.36 -12.85 -11.07
C ALA A 225 1.58 -14.38 -11.00
N ARG A 226 1.78 -15.05 -12.15
CA ARG A 226 2.08 -16.50 -12.21
C ARG A 226 3.37 -16.87 -11.49
N THR A 227 4.42 -16.07 -11.67
CA THR A 227 5.71 -16.29 -11.03
C THR A 227 5.61 -16.14 -9.51
N ALA A 228 4.98 -15.06 -9.04
CA ALA A 228 4.75 -14.83 -7.62
C ALA A 228 3.92 -15.95 -6.98
N LEU A 229 2.83 -16.37 -7.62
CA LEU A 229 1.97 -17.47 -7.12
C LEU A 229 2.77 -18.77 -6.95
N LYS A 230 3.65 -19.08 -7.90
CA LYS A 230 4.52 -20.26 -7.82
C LYS A 230 5.44 -20.19 -6.61
N GLU A 231 6.07 -19.06 -6.36
CA GLU A 231 6.98 -18.87 -5.23
C GLU A 231 6.23 -18.90 -3.88
N PHE A 232 5.04 -18.29 -3.77
CA PHE A 232 4.23 -18.37 -2.55
C PHE A 232 3.79 -19.80 -2.23
N LYS A 233 3.42 -20.58 -3.25
CA LYS A 233 3.09 -22.01 -3.05
C LYS A 233 4.29 -22.83 -2.59
N LYS A 234 5.51 -22.55 -3.10
CA LYS A 234 6.74 -23.18 -2.60
C LYS A 234 7.01 -22.86 -1.13
N GLN A 235 6.68 -21.65 -0.69
CA GLN A 235 6.77 -21.25 0.71
C GLN A 235 5.66 -21.84 1.59
N GLY A 236 4.73 -22.60 1.00
CA GLY A 236 3.66 -23.29 1.70
C GLY A 236 2.45 -22.42 2.04
N LEU A 237 2.22 -21.32 1.32
CA LEU A 237 0.94 -20.61 1.35
C LEU A 237 -0.08 -21.39 0.53
N ASP A 238 -1.18 -21.78 1.16
CA ASP A 238 -2.29 -22.47 0.51
C ASP A 238 -3.28 -21.46 -0.07
N ILE A 239 -3.12 -21.09 -1.36
CA ILE A 239 -3.92 -20.08 -2.03
C ILE A 239 -5.00 -20.73 -2.88
N LYS A 240 -6.27 -20.47 -2.53
CA LYS A 240 -7.49 -20.96 -3.19
C LYS A 240 -8.06 -19.82 -4.04
N LEU A 241 -7.93 -19.94 -5.36
CA LEU A 241 -8.47 -18.97 -6.32
C LEU A 241 -9.88 -19.37 -6.77
N GLY A 242 -10.71 -18.41 -7.16
CA GLY A 242 -12.10 -18.63 -7.54
C GLY A 242 -12.97 -19.12 -6.38
N ALA A 243 -12.49 -18.98 -5.16
CA ALA A 243 -13.11 -19.51 -3.95
C ALA A 243 -13.88 -18.40 -3.21
N LYS A 244 -15.18 -18.57 -3.04
CA LYS A 244 -16.05 -17.54 -2.46
C LYS A 244 -16.50 -17.94 -1.06
N LEU A 245 -16.07 -17.19 -0.05
CA LEU A 245 -16.54 -17.34 1.33
C LEU A 245 -18.04 -17.01 1.40
N SER A 246 -18.82 -17.86 2.02
CA SER A 246 -20.27 -17.69 2.24
C SER A 246 -20.63 -17.54 3.73
N LYS A 247 -19.81 -18.07 4.63
CA LYS A 247 -20.10 -18.07 6.06
C LYS A 247 -18.82 -18.09 6.90
N ALA A 248 -18.84 -17.35 8.01
CA ALA A 248 -17.83 -17.43 9.07
C ALA A 248 -18.54 -17.39 10.43
N GLU A 249 -18.33 -18.40 11.26
CA GLU A 249 -18.92 -18.51 12.60
C GLU A 249 -17.87 -18.81 13.65
N ILE A 250 -17.93 -18.11 14.77
CA ILE A 250 -17.06 -18.42 15.91
C ILE A 250 -17.74 -19.49 16.76
N LYS A 251 -17.05 -20.64 16.93
CA LYS A 251 -17.51 -21.75 17.77
C LYS A 251 -16.35 -22.28 18.61
N ASN A 252 -16.53 -22.37 19.90
CA ASN A 252 -15.52 -22.88 20.87
C ASN A 252 -14.14 -22.18 20.77
N GLY A 253 -14.13 -20.88 20.39
CA GLY A 253 -12.89 -20.12 20.24
C GLY A 253 -12.15 -20.31 18.91
N GLU A 254 -12.74 -20.99 17.96
CA GLU A 254 -12.24 -21.19 16.59
C GLU A 254 -13.22 -20.57 15.58
N VAL A 255 -12.73 -20.22 14.39
CA VAL A 255 -13.54 -19.70 13.29
C VAL A 255 -13.81 -20.81 12.28
N HIS A 256 -15.08 -21.14 12.11
CA HIS A 256 -15.57 -22.12 11.16
C HIS A 256 -16.00 -21.42 9.88
N LEU A 257 -15.37 -21.75 8.77
CA LEU A 257 -15.58 -21.14 7.47
C LEU A 257 -16.29 -22.13 6.53
N THR A 258 -17.24 -21.61 5.75
CA THR A 258 -17.76 -22.30 4.58
C THR A 258 -17.48 -21.45 3.35
N TYR A 259 -16.84 -22.03 2.33
CA TYR A 259 -16.58 -21.36 1.07
C TYR A 259 -16.87 -22.30 -0.10
N ASN A 260 -17.23 -21.75 -1.25
CA ASN A 260 -17.43 -22.51 -2.49
C ASN A 260 -16.18 -22.37 -3.37
N ASP A 261 -15.58 -23.49 -3.78
CA ASP A 261 -14.36 -23.52 -4.61
C ASP A 261 -14.65 -23.54 -6.12
N GLY A 262 -15.88 -23.22 -6.50
CA GLY A 262 -16.38 -23.27 -7.89
C GLY A 262 -16.93 -24.67 -8.27
N LYS A 263 -16.80 -25.69 -7.41
CA LYS A 263 -17.31 -27.06 -7.62
C LYS A 263 -18.23 -27.51 -6.51
N ALA A 264 -17.84 -27.28 -5.27
CA ALA A 264 -18.58 -27.68 -4.10
C ALA A 264 -18.29 -26.76 -2.91
N ASP A 265 -19.14 -26.82 -1.90
CA ASP A 265 -18.90 -26.17 -0.63
C ASP A 265 -17.81 -26.92 0.15
N GLN A 266 -16.83 -26.16 0.63
CA GLN A 266 -15.69 -26.61 1.39
C GLN A 266 -15.77 -26.09 2.82
N TYR A 267 -15.17 -26.81 3.75
CA TYR A 267 -15.12 -26.49 5.17
C TYR A 267 -13.68 -26.24 5.61
N LEU A 268 -13.45 -25.15 6.36
CA LEU A 268 -12.16 -24.83 6.94
C LEU A 268 -12.34 -24.33 8.37
N VAL A 269 -11.53 -24.81 9.30
CA VAL A 269 -11.50 -24.33 10.68
C VAL A 269 -10.14 -23.67 10.95
N VAL A 270 -10.16 -22.45 11.45
CA VAL A 270 -8.95 -21.67 11.75
C VAL A 270 -9.03 -21.03 13.14
N ASP A 271 -7.88 -20.72 13.71
CA ASP A 271 -7.81 -20.07 15.03
C ASP A 271 -8.04 -18.54 14.91
N LYS A 272 -7.62 -17.98 13.78
CA LYS A 272 -7.80 -16.57 13.43
C LYS A 272 -8.21 -16.43 11.97
N LEU A 273 -9.02 -15.42 11.69
CA LEU A 273 -9.42 -15.03 10.34
C LEU A 273 -9.05 -13.58 10.10
N LEU A 274 -8.20 -13.33 9.11
CA LEU A 274 -7.93 -12.01 8.58
C LEU A 274 -8.84 -11.74 7.38
N VAL A 275 -9.65 -10.68 7.43
CA VAL A 275 -10.44 -10.22 6.29
C VAL A 275 -9.72 -9.04 5.63
N ALA A 276 -9.23 -9.24 4.40
CA ALA A 276 -8.40 -8.31 3.64
C ALA A 276 -8.92 -8.13 2.20
N VAL A 277 -10.24 -7.94 2.07
CA VAL A 277 -10.98 -7.87 0.79
C VAL A 277 -10.99 -6.49 0.15
N GLY A 278 -10.21 -5.57 0.67
CA GLY A 278 -10.08 -4.20 0.16
C GLY A 278 -10.45 -3.14 1.17
N ARG A 279 -10.44 -1.91 0.70
CA ARG A 279 -10.72 -0.71 1.50
C ARG A 279 -11.78 0.14 0.81
N LYS A 280 -12.48 0.97 1.58
CA LYS A 280 -13.47 1.94 1.10
C LYS A 280 -13.15 3.33 1.64
N ALA A 281 -13.50 4.38 0.90
CA ALA A 281 -13.31 5.76 1.34
C ALA A 281 -14.02 6.03 2.69
N ALA A 282 -13.34 6.71 3.60
CA ALA A 282 -13.85 7.07 4.93
C ALA A 282 -14.66 8.37 4.87
N SER A 283 -15.73 8.40 4.08
CA SER A 283 -16.57 9.59 3.84
C SER A 283 -17.79 9.72 4.77
N LYS A 284 -18.10 8.67 5.53
CA LYS A 284 -19.29 8.67 6.40
C LYS A 284 -19.18 9.71 7.52
N GLY A 285 -20.17 10.58 7.62
CA GLY A 285 -20.23 11.62 8.65
C GLY A 285 -19.25 12.78 8.47
N LEU A 286 -18.46 12.76 7.38
CA LEU A 286 -17.46 13.77 7.07
C LEU A 286 -18.05 15.09 6.58
N LEU A 287 -19.16 15.02 5.86
CA LEU A 287 -19.84 16.17 5.26
C LEU A 287 -21.19 16.41 5.97
N ALA A 288 -21.47 17.67 6.34
CA ALA A 288 -22.80 18.10 6.73
C ALA A 288 -23.66 18.37 5.49
N ASP A 289 -24.97 18.40 5.66
CA ASP A 289 -25.90 18.79 4.60
C ASP A 289 -25.60 20.21 4.09
N GLY A 290 -25.76 20.44 2.81
CA GLY A 290 -25.57 21.75 2.18
C GLY A 290 -24.13 22.15 1.91
N THR A 291 -23.13 21.28 2.08
CA THR A 291 -21.72 21.56 1.72
C THR A 291 -21.50 21.68 0.21
N GLY A 292 -22.35 21.07 -0.60
CA GLY A 292 -22.23 21.02 -2.06
C GLY A 292 -21.17 20.02 -2.58
N VAL A 293 -20.39 19.42 -1.70
CA VAL A 293 -19.39 18.38 -2.07
C VAL A 293 -20.12 17.08 -2.41
N LYS A 294 -19.80 16.50 -3.55
CA LYS A 294 -20.43 15.26 -4.04
C LYS A 294 -19.62 14.03 -3.65
N ILE A 295 -20.35 12.97 -3.35
CA ILE A 295 -19.82 11.63 -3.10
C ILE A 295 -20.42 10.69 -4.14
N ASN A 296 -19.59 9.90 -4.82
CA ASN A 296 -20.02 8.92 -5.81
C ASN A 296 -20.57 7.63 -5.15
N GLU A 297 -21.11 6.71 -5.96
CA GLU A 297 -21.68 5.44 -5.50
C GLU A 297 -20.67 4.53 -4.76
N ARG A 298 -19.37 4.72 -4.97
CA ARG A 298 -18.29 4.01 -4.26
C ARG A 298 -17.92 4.67 -2.93
N GLY A 299 -18.60 5.74 -2.54
CA GLY A 299 -18.32 6.50 -1.34
C GLY A 299 -17.12 7.46 -1.46
N GLN A 300 -16.56 7.66 -2.65
CA GLN A 300 -15.44 8.56 -2.90
C GLN A 300 -15.93 9.98 -3.15
N ILE A 301 -15.17 10.96 -2.67
CA ILE A 301 -15.42 12.38 -2.99
C ILE A 301 -15.04 12.61 -4.46
N GLU A 302 -15.96 13.21 -5.22
CA GLU A 302 -15.73 13.57 -6.61
C GLU A 302 -14.76 14.76 -6.72
N VAL A 303 -13.72 14.60 -7.53
CA VAL A 303 -12.73 15.63 -7.80
C VAL A 303 -12.31 15.61 -9.27
N ASP A 304 -11.83 16.77 -9.75
CA ASP A 304 -11.15 16.88 -11.05
C ASP A 304 -9.68 16.36 -10.98
N ASP A 305 -8.95 16.49 -12.08
CA ASP A 305 -7.55 16.05 -12.16
C ASP A 305 -6.60 16.82 -11.24
N HIS A 306 -7.03 17.98 -10.78
CA HIS A 306 -6.31 18.82 -9.82
C HIS A 306 -6.78 18.65 -8.38
N CYS A 307 -7.55 17.59 -8.07
CA CYS A 307 -8.12 17.32 -6.75
C CYS A 307 -9.10 18.40 -6.24
N ARG A 308 -9.69 19.24 -7.13
CA ARG A 308 -10.74 20.20 -6.77
C ARG A 308 -12.06 19.46 -6.68
N THR A 309 -12.83 19.71 -5.63
CA THR A 309 -14.26 19.34 -5.60
C THR A 309 -15.06 20.32 -6.46
N GLY A 310 -16.32 20.09 -6.71
CA GLY A 310 -17.17 21.06 -7.40
C GLY A 310 -17.47 22.36 -6.60
N VAL A 311 -16.85 22.54 -5.42
CA VAL A 311 -17.05 23.67 -4.52
C VAL A 311 -15.77 24.48 -4.39
N ASP A 312 -15.85 25.79 -4.66
CA ASP A 312 -14.69 26.68 -4.60
C ASP A 312 -13.95 26.63 -3.26
N GLY A 313 -12.63 26.49 -3.30
CA GLY A 313 -11.77 26.42 -2.14
C GLY A 313 -11.88 25.13 -1.33
N ILE A 314 -12.58 24.09 -1.81
CA ILE A 314 -12.64 22.77 -1.18
C ILE A 314 -11.99 21.75 -2.08
N TRP A 315 -11.01 21.03 -1.52
CA TRP A 315 -10.15 20.04 -2.16
C TRP A 315 -10.29 18.69 -1.46
N ALA A 316 -10.03 17.59 -2.16
CA ALA A 316 -9.94 16.29 -1.53
C ALA A 316 -8.81 15.45 -2.14
N VAL A 317 -8.07 14.69 -1.30
CA VAL A 317 -6.84 13.97 -1.66
C VAL A 317 -6.74 12.61 -0.96
N GLY A 318 -5.92 11.73 -1.49
CA GLY A 318 -5.61 10.43 -0.90
C GLY A 318 -6.67 9.37 -1.17
N ASP A 319 -6.86 8.44 -0.22
CA ASP A 319 -7.74 7.29 -0.41
C ASP A 319 -9.22 7.62 -0.52
N CYS A 320 -9.64 8.81 -0.09
CA CYS A 320 -11.04 9.23 -0.18
C CYS A 320 -11.47 9.74 -1.56
N VAL A 321 -10.56 9.79 -2.55
CA VAL A 321 -10.83 10.21 -3.92
C VAL A 321 -10.47 9.10 -4.92
N ARG A 322 -10.56 9.40 -6.21
CA ARG A 322 -10.18 8.52 -7.33
C ARG A 322 -8.73 8.02 -7.27
N GLY A 323 -8.43 7.01 -8.08
CA GLY A 323 -7.10 6.41 -8.21
C GLY A 323 -6.82 5.33 -7.17
N PRO A 324 -5.60 4.80 -7.14
CA PRO A 324 -5.22 3.75 -6.20
C PRO A 324 -5.13 4.28 -4.76
N MET A 325 -5.54 3.45 -3.80
CA MET A 325 -5.41 3.77 -2.37
C MET A 325 -3.97 3.48 -1.89
N LEU A 326 -3.03 4.30 -2.35
CA LEU A 326 -1.60 4.19 -2.06
C LEU A 326 -1.09 5.46 -1.36
N ALA A 327 -0.28 5.28 -0.34
CA ALA A 327 0.22 6.38 0.48
C ALA A 327 1.00 7.42 -0.34
N HIS A 328 1.88 6.98 -1.24
CA HIS A 328 2.70 7.85 -2.08
C HIS A 328 1.87 8.62 -3.13
N LYS A 329 0.79 8.05 -3.69
CA LYS A 329 -0.17 8.82 -4.48
C LYS A 329 -0.77 9.96 -3.65
N GLY A 330 -1.14 9.67 -2.39
CA GLY A 330 -1.65 10.68 -1.48
C GLY A 330 -0.60 11.74 -1.09
N PHE A 331 0.69 11.38 -0.99
CA PHE A 331 1.77 12.34 -0.76
C PHE A 331 1.80 13.40 -1.86
N GLU A 332 1.86 12.94 -3.10
CA GLU A 332 1.97 13.82 -4.27
C GLU A 332 0.69 14.66 -4.47
N GLU A 333 -0.50 14.07 -4.29
CA GLU A 333 -1.75 14.84 -4.32
C GLU A 333 -1.78 15.94 -3.23
N GLY A 334 -1.32 15.63 -2.02
CA GLY A 334 -1.26 16.59 -0.93
C GLY A 334 -0.30 17.75 -1.21
N ILE A 335 0.88 17.48 -1.77
CA ILE A 335 1.86 18.48 -2.19
C ILE A 335 1.29 19.32 -3.32
N ALA A 336 0.76 18.69 -4.37
CA ALA A 336 0.20 19.39 -5.54
C ALA A 336 -0.94 20.33 -5.15
N VAL A 337 -1.86 19.91 -4.28
CA VAL A 337 -2.95 20.77 -3.80
C VAL A 337 -2.42 21.95 -2.99
N ALA A 338 -1.43 21.76 -2.11
CA ALA A 338 -0.83 22.86 -1.37
C ALA A 338 -0.17 23.89 -2.29
N GLU A 339 0.50 23.44 -3.35
CA GLU A 339 1.11 24.29 -4.37
C GLU A 339 0.06 25.06 -5.19
N LEU A 340 -1.00 24.37 -5.64
CA LEU A 340 -2.12 25.02 -6.35
C LEU A 340 -2.80 26.09 -5.49
N ILE A 341 -3.01 25.84 -4.19
CA ILE A 341 -3.55 26.83 -3.24
C ILE A 341 -2.65 28.06 -3.13
N ALA A 342 -1.33 27.89 -3.20
CA ALA A 342 -0.36 28.96 -3.16
C ALA A 342 -0.14 29.64 -4.51
N GLY A 343 -0.87 29.26 -5.57
CA GLY A 343 -0.73 29.82 -6.92
C GLY A 343 0.45 29.28 -7.72
N LEU A 344 1.04 28.15 -7.29
CA LEU A 344 2.10 27.44 -7.99
C LEU A 344 1.53 26.31 -8.87
N PRO A 345 2.26 25.83 -9.89
CA PRO A 345 1.86 24.65 -10.63
C PRO A 345 1.93 23.41 -9.73
N GLY A 346 0.84 22.65 -9.66
CA GLY A 346 0.75 21.36 -8.96
C GLY A 346 0.17 20.30 -9.88
N HIS A 347 0.81 19.15 -9.98
CA HIS A 347 0.41 18.05 -10.86
C HIS A 347 0.75 16.69 -10.26
N VAL A 348 -0.10 15.71 -10.51
CA VAL A 348 0.16 14.29 -10.20
C VAL A 348 -0.19 13.45 -11.40
N ASN A 349 0.76 12.69 -11.91
CA ASN A 349 0.55 11.74 -12.98
C ASN A 349 0.12 10.39 -12.39
N LEU A 350 -1.15 10.04 -12.55
CA LEU A 350 -1.67 8.77 -12.01
C LEU A 350 -1.20 7.54 -12.81
N ASP A 351 -0.74 7.70 -14.05
CA ASP A 351 -0.27 6.61 -14.90
C ASP A 351 1.12 6.09 -14.48
N THR A 352 1.87 6.90 -13.72
CA THR A 352 3.22 6.57 -13.25
C THR A 352 3.29 6.28 -11.75
N VAL A 353 2.14 6.14 -11.08
CA VAL A 353 2.11 5.72 -9.67
C VAL A 353 2.55 4.26 -9.55
N PRO A 354 3.68 3.95 -8.89
CA PRO A 354 4.15 2.59 -8.77
C PRO A 354 3.35 1.79 -7.76
N TRP A 355 3.20 0.49 -8.01
CA TRP A 355 2.64 -0.48 -7.08
C TRP A 355 3.73 -1.35 -6.51
N VAL A 356 3.64 -1.67 -5.23
CA VAL A 356 4.60 -2.54 -4.55
C VAL A 356 3.89 -3.46 -3.56
N ILE A 357 4.28 -4.73 -3.56
CA ILE A 357 3.91 -5.74 -2.56
C ILE A 357 5.21 -6.25 -1.94
N TYR A 358 5.38 -6.06 -0.63
CA TYR A 358 6.62 -6.33 0.10
C TYR A 358 6.71 -7.76 0.63
N THR A 359 6.24 -8.70 -0.15
CA THR A 359 6.41 -10.13 0.11
C THR A 359 7.81 -10.61 -0.26
N GLU A 360 8.03 -11.91 -0.30
CA GLU A 360 9.25 -12.52 -0.80
C GLU A 360 8.85 -13.66 -1.74
N PRO A 361 9.13 -13.52 -3.06
CA PRO A 361 9.72 -12.33 -3.67
C PRO A 361 8.83 -11.08 -3.54
N GLU A 362 9.44 -9.89 -3.58
CA GLU A 362 8.71 -8.64 -3.75
C GLU A 362 8.09 -8.57 -5.15
N ILE A 363 7.02 -7.81 -5.30
CA ILE A 363 6.36 -7.57 -6.58
C ILE A 363 6.23 -6.07 -6.74
N ALA A 364 6.64 -5.52 -7.89
CA ALA A 364 6.48 -4.11 -8.19
C ALA A 364 6.14 -3.89 -9.66
N TRP A 365 5.39 -2.81 -9.93
CA TRP A 365 5.12 -2.41 -11.30
C TRP A 365 4.74 -0.94 -11.40
N VAL A 366 4.91 -0.39 -12.59
CA VAL A 366 4.44 0.93 -13.00
C VAL A 366 3.93 0.85 -14.43
N GLY A 367 2.96 1.68 -14.76
CA GLY A 367 2.36 1.75 -16.10
C GLY A 367 1.43 0.58 -16.43
N LYS A 368 1.23 0.35 -17.72
CA LYS A 368 0.24 -0.60 -18.24
C LYS A 368 0.79 -2.02 -18.35
N THR A 369 -0.04 -3.00 -18.05
CA THR A 369 0.24 -4.43 -18.27
C THR A 369 0.03 -4.80 -19.72
N GLU A 370 0.57 -5.96 -20.15
CA GLU A 370 0.27 -6.49 -21.50
C GLU A 370 -1.23 -6.71 -21.73
N GLN A 371 -1.96 -7.14 -20.69
CA GLN A 371 -3.40 -7.39 -20.80
C GLN A 371 -4.15 -6.10 -21.10
N GLN A 372 -3.78 -5.00 -20.42
CA GLN A 372 -4.39 -3.68 -20.66
C GLN A 372 -4.07 -3.16 -22.05
N LEU A 373 -2.82 -3.26 -22.50
CA LEU A 373 -2.41 -2.81 -23.83
C LEU A 373 -3.10 -3.60 -24.93
N LYS A 374 -3.27 -4.91 -24.77
CA LYS A 374 -4.05 -5.76 -25.69
C LYS A 374 -5.52 -5.38 -25.74
N ALA A 375 -6.11 -5.04 -24.59
CA ALA A 375 -7.50 -4.63 -24.50
C ALA A 375 -7.75 -3.23 -25.10
N GLU A 376 -6.72 -2.38 -25.13
CA GLU A 376 -6.75 -1.03 -25.71
C GLU A 376 -6.24 -0.97 -27.15
N ASP A 377 -5.91 -2.12 -27.78
CA ASP A 377 -5.33 -2.24 -29.12
C ASP A 377 -4.06 -1.38 -29.33
N ILE A 378 -3.27 -1.18 -28.25
CA ILE A 378 -1.99 -0.46 -28.32
C ILE A 378 -0.88 -1.42 -28.75
N PRO A 379 -0.15 -1.16 -29.86
CA PRO A 379 0.95 -2.01 -30.31
C PRO A 379 2.17 -1.89 -29.39
N PHE A 380 2.71 -3.02 -28.93
CA PHE A 380 3.83 -3.04 -28.00
C PHE A 380 4.82 -4.16 -28.31
N LYS A 381 6.04 -4.00 -27.78
CA LYS A 381 7.10 -5.01 -27.67
C LYS A 381 7.41 -5.24 -26.19
N THR A 382 7.94 -6.41 -25.87
CA THR A 382 8.36 -6.74 -24.50
C THR A 382 9.77 -7.28 -24.47
N GLY A 383 10.52 -6.92 -23.42
CA GLY A 383 11.78 -7.55 -23.09
C GLY A 383 11.76 -7.99 -21.63
N SER A 384 12.33 -9.13 -21.32
CA SER A 384 12.41 -9.63 -19.94
C SER A 384 13.78 -10.21 -19.64
N PHE A 385 14.23 -10.08 -18.39
CA PHE A 385 15.50 -10.63 -17.94
C PHE A 385 15.37 -11.27 -16.54
N PRO A 386 15.80 -12.53 -16.35
CA PRO A 386 15.66 -13.25 -15.09
C PRO A 386 16.77 -12.87 -14.10
N PHE A 387 16.44 -12.76 -12.81
CA PHE A 387 17.41 -12.55 -11.74
C PHE A 387 18.40 -13.72 -11.60
N ALA A 388 18.05 -14.92 -12.04
CA ALA A 388 18.95 -16.07 -12.08
C ALA A 388 20.19 -15.86 -12.99
N ALA A 389 20.14 -14.87 -13.90
CA ALA A 389 21.28 -14.48 -14.75
C ALA A 389 22.00 -13.22 -14.22
N VAL A 390 21.59 -12.67 -13.07
CA VAL A 390 22.20 -11.48 -12.45
C VAL A 390 23.16 -11.91 -11.34
N GLY A 391 24.45 -11.62 -11.50
CA GLY A 391 25.48 -12.03 -10.55
C GLY A 391 25.22 -11.60 -9.10
N ARG A 392 24.68 -10.40 -8.89
CA ARG A 392 24.33 -9.90 -7.56
C ARG A 392 23.19 -10.71 -6.92
N ALA A 393 22.13 -11.01 -7.66
CA ALA A 393 21.00 -11.80 -7.15
C ALA A 393 21.43 -13.22 -6.75
N VAL A 394 22.25 -13.85 -7.60
CA VAL A 394 22.82 -15.19 -7.32
C VAL A 394 23.72 -15.15 -6.08
N ALA A 395 24.59 -14.14 -5.95
CA ALA A 395 25.45 -13.99 -4.77
C ALA A 395 24.70 -13.75 -3.46
N MET A 396 23.46 -13.20 -3.54
CA MET A 396 22.56 -13.02 -2.40
C MET A 396 21.75 -14.28 -2.06
N GLY A 397 21.80 -15.32 -2.88
CA GLY A 397 20.91 -16.48 -2.75
C GLY A 397 19.46 -16.22 -3.17
N GLU A 398 19.20 -15.15 -3.92
CA GLU A 398 17.86 -14.65 -4.28
C GLU A 398 17.65 -14.61 -5.82
N PRO A 399 17.84 -15.74 -6.55
CA PRO A 399 17.77 -15.74 -8.01
C PRO A 399 16.34 -15.78 -8.57
N ALA A 400 15.32 -15.81 -7.70
CA ALA A 400 13.93 -15.94 -8.12
C ALA A 400 13.41 -14.66 -8.77
N GLY A 401 12.67 -14.81 -9.87
CA GLY A 401 11.96 -13.71 -10.52
C GLY A 401 12.67 -13.10 -11.72
N PHE A 402 12.16 -11.94 -12.15
CA PHE A 402 12.61 -11.26 -13.38
C PHE A 402 12.18 -9.79 -13.40
N VAL A 403 12.78 -9.03 -14.31
CA VAL A 403 12.32 -7.71 -14.76
C VAL A 403 11.75 -7.84 -16.16
N LYS A 404 10.64 -7.12 -16.43
CA LYS A 404 9.97 -7.02 -17.72
C LYS A 404 9.72 -5.56 -18.06
N VAL A 405 10.20 -5.14 -19.24
CA VAL A 405 9.96 -3.83 -19.82
C VAL A 405 8.99 -3.99 -20.98
N ILE A 406 7.99 -3.11 -21.06
CA ILE A 406 7.03 -3.03 -22.15
C ILE A 406 7.20 -1.67 -22.82
N ALA A 407 7.44 -1.68 -24.13
CA ALA A 407 7.64 -0.48 -24.94
C ALA A 407 6.64 -0.44 -26.11
N HIS A 408 6.26 0.77 -26.53
CA HIS A 408 5.42 0.97 -27.71
C HIS A 408 6.16 0.48 -28.97
N ALA A 409 5.48 -0.29 -29.81
CA ALA A 409 6.11 -0.98 -30.93
C ALA A 409 6.78 -0.03 -31.95
N GLU A 410 6.24 1.17 -32.16
CA GLU A 410 6.71 2.15 -33.15
C GLU A 410 7.62 3.23 -32.54
N THR A 411 7.21 3.79 -31.37
CA THR A 411 7.91 4.93 -30.77
C THR A 411 8.95 4.55 -29.75
N ASP A 412 9.01 3.27 -29.38
CA ASP A 412 9.88 2.71 -28.34
C ASP A 412 9.69 3.30 -26.92
N ARG A 413 8.70 4.19 -26.71
CA ARG A 413 8.39 4.75 -25.40
C ARG A 413 8.02 3.64 -24.42
N ILE A 414 8.51 3.73 -23.20
CA ILE A 414 8.17 2.78 -22.13
C ILE A 414 6.71 2.97 -21.74
N LEU A 415 5.93 1.90 -21.82
CA LEU A 415 4.52 1.83 -21.45
C LEU A 415 4.29 1.18 -20.09
N GLY A 416 5.25 0.41 -19.62
CA GLY A 416 5.22 -0.22 -18.33
C GLY A 416 6.49 -0.99 -17.99
N MET A 417 6.72 -1.14 -16.68
CA MET A 417 7.79 -1.99 -16.14
C MET A 417 7.19 -2.85 -15.03
N HIS A 418 7.42 -4.16 -15.09
CA HIS A 418 6.84 -5.15 -14.19
C HIS A 418 7.92 -6.06 -13.65
N LEU A 419 8.01 -6.19 -12.32
CA LEU A 419 9.11 -6.85 -11.65
C LEU A 419 8.58 -7.80 -10.57
N VAL A 420 9.25 -8.92 -10.44
CA VAL A 420 9.09 -9.84 -9.30
C VAL A 420 10.46 -10.35 -8.90
N GLY A 421 10.84 -10.22 -7.64
CA GLY A 421 12.16 -10.63 -7.17
C GLY A 421 12.65 -9.85 -5.95
N VAL A 422 13.93 -9.99 -5.64
CA VAL A 422 14.57 -9.29 -4.53
C VAL A 422 14.79 -7.81 -4.86
N GLY A 423 14.43 -6.92 -3.93
CA GLY A 423 14.71 -5.47 -4.03
C GLY A 423 13.96 -4.74 -5.15
N VAL A 424 12.93 -5.37 -5.74
CA VAL A 424 12.20 -4.75 -6.85
C VAL A 424 11.35 -3.55 -6.41
N SER A 425 11.08 -3.41 -5.12
CA SER A 425 10.46 -2.22 -4.53
C SER A 425 11.28 -0.96 -4.74
N GLU A 426 12.60 -1.08 -4.76
CA GLU A 426 13.53 0.01 -5.04
C GLU A 426 13.77 0.19 -6.56
N LEU A 427 13.89 -0.93 -7.28
CA LEU A 427 14.20 -0.95 -8.71
C LEU A 427 13.09 -0.34 -9.59
N VAL A 428 11.82 -0.46 -9.20
CA VAL A 428 10.68 0.04 -9.99
C VAL A 428 10.78 1.54 -10.29
N HIS A 429 11.54 2.29 -9.48
CA HIS A 429 11.68 3.74 -9.64
C HIS A 429 12.49 4.13 -10.89
N GLU A 430 13.34 3.26 -11.42
CA GLU A 430 13.95 3.49 -12.74
C GLU A 430 12.88 3.52 -13.84
N GLY A 431 11.87 2.63 -13.75
CA GLY A 431 10.72 2.63 -14.65
C GLY A 431 9.85 3.87 -14.49
N VAL A 432 9.57 4.27 -13.24
CA VAL A 432 8.83 5.51 -12.96
C VAL A 432 9.53 6.72 -13.57
N LEU A 433 10.83 6.86 -13.31
CA LEU A 433 11.65 7.98 -13.83
C LEU A 433 11.67 7.99 -15.37
N ALA A 434 11.91 6.83 -15.99
CA ALA A 434 11.92 6.73 -17.43
C ALA A 434 10.55 7.09 -18.07
N MET A 435 9.44 6.67 -17.47
CA MET A 435 8.10 7.01 -17.94
C MET A 435 7.77 8.49 -17.76
N GLU A 436 8.12 9.10 -16.61
CA GLU A 436 7.92 10.53 -16.36
C GLU A 436 8.67 11.42 -17.36
N PHE A 437 9.88 11.04 -17.75
CA PHE A 437 10.67 11.74 -18.76
C PHE A 437 10.39 11.27 -20.19
N HIS A 438 9.37 10.45 -20.41
CA HIS A 438 9.00 9.92 -21.71
C HIS A 438 10.12 9.13 -22.41
N GLY A 439 10.98 8.47 -21.62
CA GLY A 439 12.10 7.67 -22.10
C GLY A 439 11.65 6.46 -22.91
N SER A 440 12.56 6.00 -23.75
CA SER A 440 12.44 4.80 -24.58
C SER A 440 13.13 3.58 -23.94
N ALA A 441 12.82 2.38 -24.42
CA ALA A 441 13.58 1.19 -24.03
C ALA A 441 15.05 1.31 -24.45
N GLU A 442 15.33 1.93 -25.61
CA GLU A 442 16.68 2.22 -26.06
C GLU A 442 17.44 3.16 -25.10
N ASP A 443 16.78 4.17 -24.50
CA ASP A 443 17.42 5.04 -23.51
C ASP A 443 17.89 4.22 -22.31
N LEU A 444 17.04 3.36 -21.72
CA LEU A 444 17.44 2.47 -20.62
C LEU A 444 18.55 1.48 -21.03
N ALA A 445 18.48 0.94 -22.25
CA ALA A 445 19.47 0.00 -22.78
C ALA A 445 20.85 0.63 -23.01
N ARG A 446 20.97 1.98 -23.01
CA ARG A 446 22.24 2.70 -23.20
C ARG A 446 22.79 3.32 -21.93
N ILE A 447 22.02 3.37 -20.85
CA ILE A 447 22.50 3.88 -19.56
C ILE A 447 23.48 2.86 -18.95
N CYS A 448 24.64 3.35 -18.50
CA CYS A 448 25.60 2.52 -17.79
C CYS A 448 25.09 2.15 -16.40
N HIS A 449 24.86 0.87 -16.18
CA HIS A 449 24.49 0.34 -14.85
C HIS A 449 25.75 -0.16 -14.13
N ALA A 450 25.78 0.05 -12.82
CA ALA A 450 26.91 -0.41 -12.01
C ALA A 450 26.94 -1.94 -11.91
N HIS A 451 28.16 -2.53 -11.99
CA HIS A 451 28.37 -3.98 -11.82
C HIS A 451 29.11 -4.28 -10.52
N PRO A 452 28.67 -5.30 -9.72
CA PRO A 452 27.44 -6.08 -9.86
C PRO A 452 26.28 -5.45 -9.07
N THR A 453 25.14 -5.26 -9.70
CA THR A 453 23.91 -4.73 -9.07
C THR A 453 22.66 -5.47 -9.56
N LEU A 454 21.53 -5.31 -8.85
CA LEU A 454 20.25 -5.84 -9.29
C LEU A 454 19.66 -5.07 -10.47
N SER A 455 20.03 -3.78 -10.62
CA SER A 455 19.54 -2.93 -11.71
C SER A 455 20.07 -3.34 -13.11
N GLU A 456 21.12 -4.16 -13.18
CA GLU A 456 21.56 -4.78 -14.44
C GLU A 456 20.42 -5.59 -15.10
N ALA A 457 19.47 -6.11 -14.30
CA ALA A 457 18.30 -6.79 -14.84
C ALA A 457 17.39 -5.85 -15.65
N ILE A 458 17.32 -4.57 -15.30
CA ILE A 458 16.54 -3.56 -16.04
C ILE A 458 17.24 -3.26 -17.37
N HIS A 459 18.55 -3.08 -17.35
CA HIS A 459 19.37 -2.86 -18.53
C HIS A 459 19.19 -4.00 -19.57
N ASP A 460 19.40 -5.26 -19.14
CA ASP A 460 19.26 -6.40 -20.02
C ASP A 460 17.81 -6.64 -20.47
N ALA A 461 16.81 -6.33 -19.61
CA ALA A 461 15.39 -6.38 -20.00
C ALA A 461 15.06 -5.32 -21.06
N ALA A 462 15.61 -4.10 -20.95
CA ALA A 462 15.47 -3.06 -21.97
C ALA A 462 16.15 -3.47 -23.29
N MET A 463 17.36 -4.03 -23.26
CA MET A 463 18.01 -4.59 -24.43
C MET A 463 17.21 -5.74 -25.07
N ALA A 464 16.53 -6.56 -24.23
CA ALA A 464 15.73 -7.69 -24.70
C ALA A 464 14.48 -7.25 -25.48
N VAL A 465 13.99 -6.00 -25.33
CA VAL A 465 12.87 -5.45 -26.13
C VAL A 465 13.16 -5.57 -27.63
N ASP A 466 14.41 -5.34 -28.03
CA ASP A 466 14.88 -5.49 -29.41
C ASP A 466 15.75 -6.74 -29.62
N LYS A 467 15.63 -7.75 -28.76
CA LYS A 467 16.35 -9.02 -28.86
C LYS A 467 17.88 -8.88 -28.81
N ARG A 468 18.38 -7.94 -28.00
CA ARG A 468 19.82 -7.63 -27.86
C ARG A 468 20.39 -7.97 -26.48
N ALA A 469 19.63 -8.64 -25.61
CA ALA A 469 20.16 -9.05 -24.31
C ALA A 469 21.47 -9.86 -24.47
N ILE A 470 22.45 -9.56 -23.62
CA ILE A 470 23.78 -10.20 -23.73
C ILE A 470 23.82 -11.49 -22.91
N HIS A 471 23.26 -11.49 -21.72
CA HIS A 471 23.34 -12.60 -20.77
C HIS A 471 22.16 -13.56 -20.84
N LYS A 472 21.34 -13.47 -21.89
CA LYS A 472 20.20 -14.34 -22.16
C LYS A 472 20.10 -14.64 -23.66
N ALA A 473 19.75 -15.86 -24.02
CA ALA A 473 19.38 -16.19 -25.41
C ALA A 473 18.10 -15.41 -25.80
N ASN A 474 18.13 -14.79 -26.98
CA ASN A 474 17.05 -13.97 -27.52
C ASN A 474 16.05 -14.78 -28.35
#